data_d17b21eef1ca90bc8b77425d95e3f414
#
_entry.id   d17b21eef1ca90bc8b77425d95e3f414
#
_cell.length_a   1.000
_cell.length_b   1.000
_cell.length_c   1.000
_cell.angle_alpha   90.00
_cell.angle_beta   90.00
_cell.angle_gamma   90.00
#
_symmetry.space_group_name_H-M   'P 1'
#
loop_
_entity.id
_entity.type
_entity.pdbx_description
1 polymer ?
#
loop_
_entity_poly.entity_id
_entity_poly.type
_entity_poly.pdbx_seq_one_letter_code
_entity_poly.pdbx_strand_id
1 'polypeptide(L)'
;MLFPTHLLVAGLLARRIRLSVGWAVIGAALPDLVDKPLASLGVVDLFHTVGHSALLAVVVLPVAFVSRAGLAAAVGWASHLFLDAFHVIANGRAGDALFLVWPLAVPPDPLALPPGEFFVFYLWSPSFFVEVTVWMGAAALAVRAWRGRTGTA
;
A
#
# COMPACT_ATOMS: atom_id res chain seq x y z
N MET A 1 -1.14 6.80 -0.84
CA MET A 1 -0.13 7.08 0.22
C MET A 1 1.28 6.87 -0.36
N LEU A 2 2.35 7.27 0.38
CA LEU A 2 3.72 7.04 -0.13
C LEU A 2 4.12 5.58 0.00
N PHE A 3 4.89 5.07 -0.94
CA PHE A 3 5.34 3.67 -0.99
C PHE A 3 5.92 3.14 0.34
N PRO A 4 6.80 3.85 1.06
CA PRO A 4 7.33 3.35 2.33
C PRO A 4 6.27 3.10 3.40
N THR A 5 5.16 3.84 3.39
CA THR A 5 4.07 3.69 4.35
C THR A 5 3.30 2.39 4.12
N HIS A 6 3.10 1.98 2.86
CA HIS A 6 2.51 0.68 2.54
C HIS A 6 3.35 -0.47 3.12
N LEU A 7 4.68 -0.41 2.97
CA LEU A 7 5.59 -1.41 3.49
C LEU A 7 5.58 -1.45 5.02
N LEU A 8 5.60 -0.27 5.67
CA LEU A 8 5.56 -0.14 7.12
C LEU A 8 4.26 -0.74 7.68
N VAL A 9 3.11 -0.34 7.15
CA VAL A 9 1.81 -0.82 7.63
C VAL A 9 1.66 -2.32 7.43
N ALA A 10 2.04 -2.85 6.26
CA ALA A 10 2.02 -4.28 5.99
C ALA A 10 2.90 -5.07 6.98
N GLY A 11 4.11 -4.56 7.27
CA GLY A 11 5.02 -5.16 8.23
C GLY A 11 4.48 -5.15 9.66
N LEU A 12 3.91 -4.04 10.11
CA LEU A 12 3.30 -3.92 11.44
C LEU A 12 2.06 -4.82 11.58
N LEU A 13 1.22 -4.86 10.55
CA LEU A 13 0.04 -5.73 10.51
C LEU A 13 0.44 -7.21 10.58
N ALA A 14 1.37 -7.64 9.73
CA ALA A 14 1.84 -9.01 9.71
C ALA A 14 2.42 -9.44 11.06
N ARG A 15 3.22 -8.57 11.70
CA ARG A 15 3.74 -8.81 13.05
C ARG A 15 2.62 -8.96 14.07
N ARG A 16 1.59 -8.12 14.00
CA ARG A 16 0.45 -8.16 14.93
C ARG A 16 -0.36 -9.45 14.83
N ILE A 17 -0.53 -9.99 13.62
CA ILE A 17 -1.28 -11.22 13.36
C ILE A 17 -0.38 -12.46 13.22
N ARG A 18 0.90 -12.35 13.59
CA ARG A 18 1.88 -13.45 13.61
C ARG A 18 2.10 -14.11 12.25
N LEU A 19 2.10 -13.33 11.19
CA LEU A 19 2.52 -13.73 9.85
C LEU A 19 3.95 -13.28 9.54
N SER A 20 4.50 -13.80 8.44
CA SER A 20 5.84 -13.41 7.97
C SER A 20 5.86 -11.95 7.51
N VAL A 21 6.64 -11.11 8.22
CA VAL A 21 6.82 -9.69 7.87
C VAL A 21 7.42 -9.54 6.47
N GLY A 22 8.43 -10.35 6.13
CA GLY A 22 9.09 -10.27 4.82
C GLY A 22 8.11 -10.52 3.67
N TRP A 23 7.31 -11.58 3.75
CA TRP A 23 6.31 -11.88 2.72
C TRP A 23 5.19 -10.85 2.64
N ALA A 24 4.76 -10.28 3.77
CA ALA A 24 3.77 -9.20 3.77
C ALA A 24 4.33 -7.94 3.11
N VAL A 25 5.58 -7.57 3.40
CA VAL A 25 6.25 -6.42 2.76
C VAL A 25 6.41 -6.65 1.25
N ILE A 26 6.80 -7.86 0.82
CA ILE A 26 6.85 -8.22 -0.61
C ILE A 26 5.46 -8.05 -1.24
N GLY A 27 4.42 -8.62 -0.64
CA GLY A 27 3.05 -8.49 -1.16
C GLY A 27 2.59 -7.04 -1.27
N ALA A 28 2.90 -6.21 -0.26
CA ALA A 28 2.58 -4.79 -0.28
C ALA A 28 3.39 -4.00 -1.32
N ALA A 29 4.58 -4.47 -1.72
CA ALA A 29 5.38 -3.81 -2.74
C ALA A 29 4.89 -4.12 -4.17
N LEU A 30 4.28 -5.29 -4.39
CA LEU A 30 3.97 -5.79 -5.72
C LEU A 30 3.11 -4.84 -6.57
N PRO A 31 2.03 -4.21 -6.08
CA PRO A 31 1.23 -3.30 -6.90
C PRO A 31 2.05 -2.20 -7.55
N ASP A 32 2.85 -1.51 -6.76
CA ASP A 32 3.70 -0.42 -7.23
C ASP A 32 4.85 -0.89 -8.12
N LEU A 33 5.47 -2.03 -7.79
CA LEU A 33 6.54 -2.61 -8.61
C LEU A 33 6.07 -3.08 -9.98
N VAL A 34 4.78 -3.38 -10.14
CA VAL A 34 4.17 -3.74 -11.42
C VAL A 34 3.72 -2.48 -12.17
N ASP A 35 2.86 -1.68 -11.55
CA ASP A 35 2.15 -0.62 -12.28
C ASP A 35 3.00 0.62 -12.52
N LYS A 36 3.88 1.02 -11.58
CA LYS A 36 4.72 2.21 -11.78
C LYS A 36 5.67 2.09 -12.97
N PRO A 37 6.40 0.97 -13.16
CA PRO A 37 7.21 0.77 -14.36
C PRO A 37 6.37 0.72 -15.63
N LEU A 38 5.23 0.02 -15.63
CA LEU A 38 4.36 -0.09 -16.81
C LEU A 38 3.87 1.29 -17.27
N ALA A 39 3.42 2.12 -16.34
CA ALA A 39 2.98 3.47 -16.65
C ALA A 39 4.15 4.37 -17.08
N SER A 40 5.30 4.29 -16.40
CA SER A 40 6.49 5.09 -16.76
C SER A 40 7.06 4.75 -18.15
N LEU A 41 6.85 3.52 -18.60
CA LEU A 41 7.22 3.06 -19.95
C LEU A 41 6.13 3.33 -21.01
N GLY A 42 4.99 3.91 -20.61
CA GLY A 42 3.87 4.18 -21.53
C GLY A 42 3.13 2.92 -22.00
N VAL A 43 3.26 1.79 -21.28
CA VAL A 43 2.53 0.54 -21.59
C VAL A 43 1.07 0.66 -21.14
N VAL A 44 0.83 1.42 -20.09
CA VAL A 44 -0.50 1.78 -19.59
C VAL A 44 -0.54 3.28 -19.27
N ASP A 45 -1.73 3.88 -19.34
CA ASP A 45 -1.89 5.33 -19.15
C ASP A 45 -1.99 5.74 -17.67
N LEU A 46 -2.17 4.79 -16.76
CA LEU A 46 -2.43 5.03 -15.35
C LEU A 46 -1.41 4.34 -14.46
N PHE A 47 -1.10 4.96 -13.30
CA PHE A 47 -0.18 4.40 -12.29
C PHE A 47 -0.86 3.42 -11.32
N HIS A 48 -2.17 3.16 -11.47
CA HIS A 48 -2.95 2.19 -10.71
C HIS A 48 -3.78 1.37 -11.70
N THR A 49 -3.30 0.18 -12.06
CA THR A 49 -3.90 -0.69 -13.10
C THR A 49 -3.92 -2.14 -12.63
N VAL A 50 -3.14 -3.00 -13.27
CA VAL A 50 -3.13 -4.45 -13.04
C VAL A 50 -2.82 -4.80 -11.58
N GLY A 51 -1.72 -4.27 -11.05
CA GLY A 51 -1.25 -4.57 -9.68
C GLY A 51 -2.20 -4.07 -8.60
N HIS A 52 -2.91 -2.96 -8.87
CA HIS A 52 -3.85 -2.34 -7.94
C HIS A 52 -5.29 -2.81 -8.13
N SER A 53 -5.57 -3.68 -9.11
CA SER A 53 -6.93 -4.19 -9.31
C SER A 53 -7.28 -5.27 -8.29
N ALA A 54 -8.39 -5.08 -7.57
CA ALA A 54 -8.94 -6.10 -6.67
C ALA A 54 -9.39 -7.37 -7.42
N LEU A 55 -9.57 -7.30 -8.74
CA LEU A 55 -9.88 -8.47 -9.55
C LEU A 55 -8.74 -9.50 -9.56
N LEU A 56 -7.49 -9.07 -9.26
CA LEU A 56 -6.39 -10.01 -9.02
C LEU A 56 -6.61 -10.95 -7.82
N ALA A 57 -7.62 -10.70 -6.98
CA ALA A 57 -7.98 -11.62 -5.91
C ALA A 57 -8.24 -13.04 -6.42
N VAL A 58 -8.70 -13.20 -7.68
CA VAL A 58 -8.87 -14.51 -8.32
C VAL A 58 -7.57 -15.34 -8.35
N VAL A 59 -6.42 -14.68 -8.42
CA VAL A 59 -5.10 -15.31 -8.37
C VAL A 59 -4.50 -15.28 -6.97
N VAL A 60 -4.63 -14.16 -6.26
CA VAL A 60 -4.03 -13.93 -4.94
C VAL A 60 -4.66 -14.82 -3.87
N LEU A 61 -5.98 -15.03 -3.89
CA LEU A 61 -6.65 -15.86 -2.90
C LEU A 61 -6.20 -17.33 -2.94
N PRO A 62 -6.14 -18.02 -4.08
CA PRO A 62 -5.58 -19.37 -4.13
C PRO A 62 -4.18 -19.46 -3.52
N VAL A 63 -3.29 -18.50 -3.82
CA VAL A 63 -1.94 -18.45 -3.25
C VAL A 63 -1.97 -18.28 -1.72
N ALA A 64 -2.91 -17.49 -1.21
CA ALA A 64 -3.11 -17.31 0.24
C ALA A 64 -3.48 -18.61 0.95
N PHE A 65 -4.23 -19.50 0.30
CA PHE A 65 -4.65 -20.79 0.88
C PHE A 65 -3.57 -21.87 0.82
N VAL A 66 -2.59 -21.74 -0.07
CA VAL A 66 -1.54 -22.77 -0.25
C VAL A 66 -0.50 -22.75 0.89
N SER A 67 -0.17 -21.57 1.45
CA SER A 67 0.88 -21.46 2.45
C SER A 67 0.73 -20.23 3.34
N ARG A 68 1.35 -20.28 4.54
CA ARG A 68 1.44 -19.10 5.41
C ARG A 68 2.22 -17.95 4.79
N ALA A 69 3.19 -18.23 3.92
CA ALA A 69 3.90 -17.21 3.15
C ALA A 69 2.97 -16.53 2.14
N GLY A 70 2.20 -17.32 1.40
CA GLY A 70 1.18 -16.83 0.47
C GLY A 70 0.11 -16.00 1.18
N LEU A 71 -0.37 -16.45 2.34
CA LEU A 71 -1.30 -15.66 3.14
C LEU A 71 -0.70 -14.33 3.58
N ALA A 72 0.56 -14.32 4.02
CA ALA A 72 1.24 -13.07 4.40
C ALA A 72 1.37 -12.11 3.22
N ALA A 73 1.75 -12.60 2.04
CA ALA A 73 1.83 -11.80 0.82
C ALA A 73 0.46 -11.26 0.41
N ALA A 74 -0.59 -12.07 0.46
CA ALA A 74 -1.96 -11.64 0.17
C ALA A 74 -2.45 -10.55 1.13
N VAL A 75 -2.16 -10.67 2.42
CA VAL A 75 -2.46 -9.63 3.42
C VAL A 75 -1.72 -8.33 3.13
N GLY A 76 -0.44 -8.43 2.74
CA GLY A 76 0.35 -7.27 2.32
C GLY A 76 -0.24 -6.57 1.11
N TRP A 77 -0.54 -7.32 0.06
CA TRP A 77 -1.20 -6.82 -1.14
C TRP A 77 -2.55 -6.15 -0.84
N ALA A 78 -3.41 -6.83 -0.08
CA ALA A 78 -4.72 -6.27 0.29
C ALA A 78 -4.59 -5.01 1.14
N SER A 79 -3.61 -4.94 2.06
CA SER A 79 -3.36 -3.74 2.86
C SER A 79 -2.90 -2.56 1.99
N HIS A 80 -2.12 -2.81 0.92
CA HIS A 80 -1.72 -1.79 -0.04
C HIS A 80 -2.96 -1.20 -0.75
N LEU A 81 -3.79 -2.04 -1.36
CA LEU A 81 -5.01 -1.62 -2.04
C LEU A 81 -5.95 -0.83 -1.12
N PHE A 82 -6.10 -1.30 0.11
CA PHE A 82 -6.91 -0.60 1.11
C PHE A 82 -6.38 0.81 1.41
N LEU A 83 -5.08 0.95 1.60
CA LEU A 83 -4.46 2.24 1.90
C LEU A 83 -4.58 3.22 0.73
N ASP A 84 -4.47 2.74 -0.51
CA ASP A 84 -4.65 3.62 -1.67
C ASP A 84 -6.10 4.00 -1.90
N ALA A 85 -7.04 3.08 -1.72
CA ALA A 85 -8.46 3.42 -1.73
C ALA A 85 -8.80 4.44 -0.62
N PHE A 86 -8.31 4.22 0.60
CA PHE A 86 -8.45 5.16 1.70
C PHE A 86 -7.86 6.53 1.36
N HIS A 87 -6.64 6.55 0.78
CA HIS A 87 -5.96 7.77 0.38
C HIS A 87 -6.81 8.63 -0.58
N VAL A 88 -7.30 8.03 -1.67
CA VAL A 88 -8.07 8.79 -2.67
C VAL A 88 -9.40 9.27 -2.11
N ILE A 89 -10.07 8.47 -1.29
CA ILE A 89 -11.34 8.84 -0.64
C ILE A 89 -11.11 9.96 0.38
N ALA A 90 -10.11 9.85 1.25
CA ALA A 90 -9.78 10.87 2.25
C ALA A 90 -9.41 12.23 1.64
N ASN A 91 -8.86 12.21 0.43
CA ASN A 91 -8.53 13.42 -0.34
C ASN A 91 -9.68 13.95 -1.21
N GLY A 92 -10.92 13.46 -1.02
CA GLY A 92 -12.10 13.92 -1.75
C GLY A 92 -12.20 13.38 -3.18
N ARG A 93 -11.41 12.38 -3.56
CA ARG A 93 -11.33 11.80 -4.90
C ARG A 93 -11.86 10.36 -4.93
N ALA A 94 -13.02 10.12 -4.34
CA ALA A 94 -13.60 8.78 -4.22
C ALA A 94 -13.79 8.07 -5.57
N GLY A 95 -14.01 8.83 -6.67
CA GLY A 95 -14.09 8.29 -8.03
C GLY A 95 -12.81 7.60 -8.49
N ASP A 96 -11.65 7.99 -7.97
CA ASP A 96 -10.37 7.35 -8.32
C ASP A 96 -10.27 5.93 -7.76
N ALA A 97 -11.06 5.57 -6.71
CA ALA A 97 -11.09 4.21 -6.19
C ALA A 97 -11.61 3.17 -7.20
N LEU A 98 -12.14 3.61 -8.34
CA LEU A 98 -12.49 2.73 -9.46
C LEU A 98 -11.28 1.95 -10.02
N PHE A 99 -10.04 2.35 -9.72
CA PHE A 99 -8.86 1.54 -10.04
C PHE A 99 -8.97 0.11 -9.47
N LEU A 100 -9.68 -0.09 -8.36
CA LEU A 100 -9.87 -1.41 -7.75
C LEU A 100 -10.60 -2.40 -8.68
N VAL A 101 -11.34 -1.92 -9.64
CA VAL A 101 -12.08 -2.76 -10.60
C VAL A 101 -11.54 -2.65 -12.04
N TRP A 102 -10.34 -2.08 -12.20
CA TRP A 102 -9.67 -2.06 -13.49
C TRP A 102 -9.50 -3.50 -14.04
N PRO A 103 -9.71 -3.77 -15.34
CA PRO A 103 -10.04 -2.87 -16.45
C PRO A 103 -11.54 -2.64 -16.68
N LEU A 104 -12.43 -3.15 -15.81
CA LEU A 104 -13.88 -3.05 -15.99
C LEU A 104 -14.40 -1.61 -15.85
N ALA A 105 -13.70 -0.80 -15.06
CA ALA A 105 -13.95 0.63 -14.98
C ALA A 105 -12.63 1.39 -14.85
N VAL A 106 -12.65 2.64 -15.33
CA VAL A 106 -11.52 3.56 -15.25
C VAL A 106 -12.00 4.83 -14.56
N PRO A 107 -11.22 5.45 -13.66
CA PRO A 107 -11.56 6.75 -13.08
C PRO A 107 -11.85 7.77 -14.19
N PRO A 108 -12.90 8.59 -14.06
CA PRO A 108 -13.27 9.57 -15.10
C PRO A 108 -12.27 10.74 -15.20
N ASP A 109 -11.58 11.05 -14.11
CA ASP A 109 -10.55 12.10 -14.03
C ASP A 109 -9.37 11.60 -13.19
N PRO A 110 -8.56 10.66 -13.73
CA PRO A 110 -7.51 10.04 -12.97
C PRO A 110 -6.34 10.99 -12.74
N LEU A 111 -5.81 11.01 -11.52
CA LEU A 111 -4.56 11.71 -11.22
C LEU A 111 -3.37 10.91 -11.74
N ALA A 112 -3.04 11.09 -13.01
CA ALA A 112 -1.96 10.38 -13.68
C ALA A 112 -0.61 11.10 -13.53
N LEU A 113 -0.22 11.43 -12.29
CA LEU A 113 1.04 12.09 -12.00
C LEU A 113 2.18 11.10 -11.82
N PRO A 114 3.37 11.36 -12.42
CA PRO A 114 4.58 10.62 -12.12
C PRO A 114 4.92 10.68 -10.62
N PRO A 115 5.62 9.68 -10.06
CA PRO A 115 5.89 9.59 -8.62
C PRO A 115 6.49 10.84 -7.97
N GLY A 116 7.38 11.56 -8.68
CA GLY A 116 7.98 12.81 -8.18
C GLY A 116 7.00 13.98 -8.09
N GLU A 117 6.16 14.16 -9.12
CA GLU A 117 5.13 15.21 -9.13
C GLU A 117 4.01 14.86 -8.15
N PHE A 118 3.64 13.59 -8.06
CA PHE A 118 2.70 13.10 -7.06
C PHE A 118 3.16 13.43 -5.64
N PHE A 119 4.46 13.30 -5.32
CA PHE A 119 4.98 13.64 -4.00
C PHE A 119 4.71 15.09 -3.63
N VAL A 120 4.97 16.03 -4.55
CA VAL A 120 4.72 17.46 -4.32
C VAL A 120 3.22 17.75 -4.15
N PHE A 121 2.40 17.15 -5.02
CA PHE A 121 0.93 17.27 -4.94
C PHE A 121 0.38 16.69 -3.63
N TYR A 122 0.97 15.62 -3.13
CA TYR A 122 0.56 14.91 -1.94
C TYR A 122 0.79 15.70 -0.63
N LEU A 123 1.83 16.52 -0.59
CA LEU A 123 2.15 17.33 0.59
C LEU A 123 0.95 18.18 1.01
N TRP A 124 0.69 18.21 2.31
CA TRP A 124 -0.40 18.96 2.94
C TRP A 124 -1.82 18.44 2.65
N SER A 125 -1.96 17.33 1.93
CA SER A 125 -3.26 16.68 1.75
C SER A 125 -3.77 16.05 3.05
N PRO A 126 -5.09 15.80 3.22
CA PRO A 126 -5.62 15.11 4.38
C PRO A 126 -4.92 13.78 4.68
N SER A 127 -4.65 12.97 3.66
CA SER A 127 -3.96 11.69 3.83
C SER A 127 -2.48 11.83 4.18
N PHE A 128 -1.82 12.94 3.83
CA PHE A 128 -0.47 13.26 4.27
C PHE A 128 -0.40 13.36 5.81
N PHE A 129 -1.36 14.04 6.45
CA PHE A 129 -1.38 14.14 7.91
C PHE A 129 -1.66 12.80 8.59
N VAL A 130 -2.50 11.96 7.98
CA VAL A 130 -2.69 10.57 8.45
C VAL A 130 -1.38 9.80 8.38
N GLU A 131 -0.65 9.93 7.28
CA GLU A 131 0.66 9.28 7.09
C GLU A 131 1.68 9.73 8.13
N VAL A 132 1.80 11.04 8.38
CA VAL A 132 2.65 11.59 9.44
C VAL A 132 2.30 10.97 10.80
N THR A 133 1.00 10.84 11.12
CA THR A 133 0.54 10.21 12.37
C THR A 133 0.96 8.74 12.46
N VAL A 134 0.87 7.99 11.37
CA VAL A 134 1.33 6.59 11.29
C VAL A 134 2.83 6.48 11.58
N TRP A 135 3.65 7.35 10.95
CA TRP A 135 5.10 7.37 11.16
C TRP A 135 5.48 7.80 12.58
N MET A 136 4.80 8.78 13.16
CA MET A 136 5.01 9.17 14.57
C MET A 136 4.67 8.01 15.53
N GLY A 137 3.56 7.31 15.28
CA GLY A 137 3.17 6.13 16.06
C GLY A 137 4.21 5.02 15.97
N ALA A 138 4.70 4.72 14.77
CA ALA A 138 5.74 3.71 14.55
C ALA A 138 7.05 4.09 15.25
N ALA A 139 7.46 5.36 15.18
CA ALA A 139 8.64 5.86 15.87
C ALA A 139 8.50 5.75 17.40
N ALA A 140 7.33 6.11 17.94
CA ALA A 140 7.06 5.98 19.38
C ALA A 140 7.13 4.51 19.85
N LEU A 141 6.57 3.57 19.06
CA LEU A 141 6.68 2.14 19.35
C LEU A 141 8.14 1.65 19.31
N ALA A 142 8.91 2.10 18.33
CA ALA A 142 10.34 1.74 18.21
C ALA A 142 11.15 2.26 19.42
N VAL A 143 10.92 3.51 19.83
CA VAL A 143 11.57 4.11 21.02
C VAL A 143 11.21 3.34 22.29
N ARG A 144 9.93 2.99 22.47
CA ARG A 144 9.49 2.20 23.64
C ARG A 144 10.15 0.83 23.66
N ALA A 145 10.22 0.15 22.52
CA ALA A 145 10.86 -1.16 22.39
C ALA A 145 12.37 -1.08 22.70
N TRP A 146 13.04 -0.02 22.24
CA TRP A 146 14.46 0.20 22.51
C TRP A 146 14.73 0.45 24.00
N ARG A 147 13.97 1.36 24.64
CA ARG A 147 14.10 1.65 26.09
C ARG A 147 13.84 0.41 26.95
N GLY A 148 12.89 -0.45 26.57
CA GLY A 148 12.60 -1.68 27.30
C GLY A 148 13.77 -2.68 27.26
N ARG A 149 14.61 -2.65 26.21
CA ARG A 149 15.81 -3.48 26.09
C ARG A 149 16.98 -2.97 26.90
N THR A 150 17.13 -1.65 27.05
CA THR A 150 18.24 -1.03 27.78
C THR A 150 17.99 -0.91 29.28
N GLY A 151 16.74 -0.99 29.74
CA GLY A 151 16.37 -0.89 31.16
C GLY A 151 16.44 -2.22 31.94
N THR A 152 16.84 -3.32 31.30
CA THR A 152 16.96 -4.66 31.91
C THR A 152 18.42 -5.14 32.04
N ALA A 153 19.41 -4.25 31.87
CA ALA A 153 20.83 -4.53 32.02
C ALA A 153 21.36 -4.09 33.39
#